data_f4a46d155c4f47242bee0a737c15f45a
#
_entry.id   f4a46d155c4f47242bee0a737c15f45a
#
_cell.length_a   1.000
_cell.length_b   1.000
_cell.length_c   1.000
_cell.angle_alpha   90.00
_cell.angle_beta   90.00
_cell.angle_gamma   90.00
#
_symmetry.space_group_name_H-M   'P 1'
#
loop_
_entity.id
_entity.type
_entity.pdbx_description
1 polymer ?
#
loop_
_entity_poly.entity_id
_entity_poly.type
_entity_poly.pdbx_seq_one_letter_code
_entity_poly.pdbx_strand_id
1 'polypeptide(L)'
;MGTASSGEWIAILLYFALVIGVGVYFFIRDRHVEGEKEYFLGGRSMGGWVAALSAGASDMSAWVLMGLPGSIYLYGIGKVWIAVGLVIGTICAWVFVAPRLRRYSIRANDSITIPQFLTNRFQSKNKGLQIISAIVFVVVYCIYSASSISACGTLFNTVTGMSAKTAMIIATAIILVYVFLGGFNAVCWTDFFQGMLMLAALMLTPILALFVMKGADFVAPVMAVPENYYNVLSGGGFNWKSMSDIISGLGWGLGYFGMPHILVRYLSIKSEHEMRKSQIIGCSWILVILAMSAVVGLIGRQFLGEIDKENLVFVHMVRRLFPAFISGVLLSAILAAAMSTADSQLLASSSAFASDIYKPVIRKDATDHEMQWAGRIIVILISVVAFFIAADPNCGGIMALVECAWAGFGSAFGPVILLSLYWRRLTYSGAVAGVCVGFVVDAVWYAFLSSSTGLYEIIPGFLCGLIAAVIVSLCSKAPSKEITDLFDRAFEPTD
;
A
#
# COMPACT_ATOMS: atom_id res chain seq x y z
N MET A 1 -21.51 3.49 -20.93
CA MET A 1 -22.20 3.38 -19.61
C MET A 1 -23.07 4.58 -19.36
N GLY A 2 -24.29 4.42 -18.78
CA GLY A 2 -25.10 5.54 -18.31
C GLY A 2 -24.50 6.18 -17.06
N THR A 3 -24.86 7.47 -16.81
CA THR A 3 -24.53 8.16 -15.55
C THR A 3 -25.16 7.43 -14.35
N ALA A 4 -24.60 7.65 -13.16
CA ALA A 4 -25.08 7.04 -11.93
C ALA A 4 -26.56 7.27 -11.70
N SER A 5 -27.25 6.24 -11.30
CA SER A 5 -28.64 6.32 -10.85
C SER A 5 -28.74 7.01 -9.48
N SER A 6 -29.93 7.50 -9.14
CA SER A 6 -30.17 8.12 -7.83
C SER A 6 -29.82 7.20 -6.68
N GLY A 7 -30.03 5.88 -6.83
CA GLY A 7 -29.66 4.89 -5.81
C GLY A 7 -28.15 4.78 -5.60
N GLU A 8 -27.35 4.79 -6.67
CA GLU A 8 -25.88 4.79 -6.58
C GLU A 8 -25.38 6.05 -5.91
N TRP A 9 -25.94 7.23 -6.25
CA TRP A 9 -25.57 8.49 -5.59
C TRP A 9 -25.87 8.51 -4.10
N ILE A 10 -27.04 8.05 -3.69
CA ILE A 10 -27.41 7.97 -2.28
C ILE A 10 -26.42 7.09 -1.53
N ALA A 11 -26.06 5.94 -2.08
CA ALA A 11 -25.11 5.02 -1.44
C ALA A 11 -23.72 5.63 -1.30
N ILE A 12 -23.19 6.29 -2.35
CA ILE A 12 -21.88 6.97 -2.32
C ILE A 12 -21.89 8.12 -1.31
N LEU A 13 -22.93 8.92 -1.25
CA LEU A 13 -23.04 10.01 -0.27
C LEU A 13 -23.12 9.49 1.17
N LEU A 14 -23.84 8.38 1.40
CA LEU A 14 -23.88 7.72 2.71
C LEU A 14 -22.50 7.18 3.10
N TYR A 15 -21.76 6.60 2.16
CA TYR A 15 -20.38 6.18 2.40
C TYR A 15 -19.50 7.36 2.84
N PHE A 16 -19.52 8.49 2.14
CA PHE A 16 -18.78 9.67 2.56
C PHE A 16 -19.21 10.23 3.91
N ALA A 17 -20.52 10.26 4.17
CA ALA A 17 -21.04 10.70 5.47
C ALA A 17 -20.53 9.80 6.62
N LEU A 18 -20.46 8.47 6.41
CA LEU A 18 -19.90 7.53 7.37
C LEU A 18 -18.41 7.79 7.61
N VAL A 19 -17.61 7.87 6.55
CA VAL A 19 -16.15 8.08 6.66
C VAL A 19 -15.84 9.41 7.35
N ILE A 20 -16.48 10.50 6.93
CA ILE A 20 -16.32 11.81 7.54
C ILE A 20 -16.80 11.77 9.00
N GLY A 21 -17.92 11.10 9.30
CA GLY A 21 -18.44 10.92 10.65
C GLY A 21 -17.46 10.22 11.59
N VAL A 22 -16.79 9.16 11.13
CA VAL A 22 -15.72 8.48 11.88
C VAL A 22 -14.54 9.44 12.09
N GLY A 23 -14.09 10.15 11.06
CA GLY A 23 -13.03 11.14 11.15
C GLY A 23 -13.33 12.23 12.18
N VAL A 24 -14.52 12.82 12.15
CA VAL A 24 -14.99 13.84 13.12
C VAL A 24 -15.07 13.26 14.53
N TYR A 25 -15.58 12.05 14.71
CA TYR A 25 -15.64 11.39 16.01
C TYR A 25 -14.25 11.29 16.65
N PHE A 26 -13.26 10.80 15.91
CA PHE A 26 -11.90 10.67 16.42
C PHE A 26 -11.24 12.03 16.62
N PHE A 27 -11.48 13.01 15.72
CA PHE A 27 -11.01 14.37 15.90
C PHE A 27 -11.50 14.99 17.20
N ILE A 28 -12.79 14.82 17.55
CA ILE A 28 -13.36 15.33 18.80
C ILE A 28 -12.81 14.56 20.00
N ARG A 29 -12.71 13.24 19.90
CA ARG A 29 -12.23 12.36 20.99
C ARG A 29 -10.76 12.62 21.30
N ASP A 30 -9.93 12.69 20.27
CA ASP A 30 -8.48 12.75 20.42
C ASP A 30 -7.93 14.20 20.41
N ARG A 31 -8.79 15.22 20.38
CA ARG A 31 -8.39 16.65 20.34
C ARG A 31 -7.57 17.12 21.55
N HIS A 32 -7.65 16.41 22.68
CA HIS A 32 -6.91 16.69 23.91
C HIS A 32 -5.73 15.73 24.12
N VAL A 33 -5.52 14.83 23.18
CA VAL A 33 -4.39 13.89 23.22
C VAL A 33 -3.17 14.63 22.70
N GLU A 34 -2.23 14.89 23.58
CA GLU A 34 -0.96 15.56 23.26
C GLU A 34 0.12 14.49 23.05
N GLY A 35 1.04 14.78 22.15
CA GLY A 35 2.21 13.95 21.91
C GLY A 35 2.33 13.45 20.46
N GLU A 36 3.56 13.44 19.99
CA GLU A 36 3.93 12.99 18.65
C GLU A 36 3.60 11.50 18.44
N LYS A 37 3.83 10.67 19.47
CA LYS A 37 3.60 9.21 19.43
C LYS A 37 2.09 8.88 19.33
N GLU A 38 1.25 9.62 20.04
CA GLU A 38 -0.19 9.44 19.99
C GLU A 38 -0.75 9.83 18.63
N TYR A 39 -0.31 10.95 18.08
CA TYR A 39 -0.81 11.44 16.79
C TYR A 39 -0.37 10.59 15.59
N PHE A 40 0.93 10.17 15.54
CA PHE A 40 1.49 9.46 14.39
C PHE A 40 1.50 7.93 14.52
N LEU A 41 1.33 7.38 15.72
CA LEU A 41 1.39 5.93 15.98
C LEU A 41 0.22 5.41 16.83
N GLY A 42 -0.71 6.28 17.25
CA GLY A 42 -1.82 5.89 18.11
C GLY A 42 -1.40 5.35 19.47
N GLY A 43 -0.27 5.82 20.03
CA GLY A 43 0.24 5.41 21.33
C GLY A 43 0.55 3.91 21.45
N ARG A 44 0.73 3.18 20.35
CA ARG A 44 0.85 1.70 20.31
C ARG A 44 -0.35 1.00 20.99
N SER A 45 -1.55 1.48 20.74
CA SER A 45 -2.77 0.97 21.38
C SER A 45 -3.64 0.10 20.48
N MET A 46 -3.21 -0.18 19.24
CA MET A 46 -4.04 -0.89 18.26
C MET A 46 -4.29 -2.35 18.65
N GLY A 47 -5.57 -2.72 18.66
CA GLY A 47 -6.00 -4.12 18.77
C GLY A 47 -5.80 -4.89 17.47
N GLY A 48 -5.72 -6.21 17.58
CA GLY A 48 -5.34 -7.08 16.47
C GLY A 48 -6.22 -7.01 15.22
N TRP A 49 -7.53 -6.84 15.38
CA TRP A 49 -8.45 -6.70 14.25
C TRP A 49 -8.23 -5.40 13.46
N VAL A 50 -8.15 -4.30 14.19
CA VAL A 50 -7.99 -2.98 13.55
C VAL A 50 -6.62 -2.87 12.89
N ALA A 51 -5.55 -3.31 13.57
CA ALA A 51 -4.20 -3.28 13.01
C ALA A 51 -4.07 -4.14 11.75
N ALA A 52 -4.66 -5.36 11.75
CA ALA A 52 -4.58 -6.27 10.60
C ALA A 52 -5.34 -5.74 9.39
N LEU A 53 -6.60 -5.29 9.59
CA LEU A 53 -7.41 -4.76 8.49
C LEU A 53 -6.90 -3.41 8.00
N SER A 54 -6.42 -2.54 8.90
CA SER A 54 -5.80 -1.28 8.50
C SER A 54 -4.52 -1.52 7.69
N ALA A 55 -3.65 -2.45 8.12
CA ALA A 55 -2.48 -2.80 7.33
C ALA A 55 -2.87 -3.33 5.93
N GLY A 56 -3.86 -4.21 5.86
CA GLY A 56 -4.35 -4.76 4.60
C GLY A 56 -5.06 -3.72 3.72
N ALA A 57 -5.98 -2.94 4.29
CA ALA A 57 -6.75 -1.94 3.53
C ALA A 57 -5.87 -0.78 3.03
N SER A 58 -4.85 -0.37 3.81
CA SER A 58 -3.91 0.66 3.40
C SER A 58 -2.95 0.20 2.28
N ASP A 59 -2.73 -1.10 2.17
CA ASP A 59 -1.94 -1.75 1.13
C ASP A 59 -2.75 -1.98 -0.14
N MET A 60 -3.97 -2.54 0.00
CA MET A 60 -4.85 -2.92 -1.09
C MET A 60 -5.62 -1.72 -1.64
N SER A 61 -4.93 -0.78 -2.29
CA SER A 61 -5.53 0.38 -2.95
C SER A 61 -6.54 -0.03 -4.04
N ALA A 62 -7.08 0.91 -4.77
CA ALA A 62 -8.00 0.64 -5.88
C ALA A 62 -7.47 -0.36 -6.92
N TRP A 63 -6.15 -0.63 -6.95
CA TRP A 63 -5.57 -1.60 -7.88
C TRP A 63 -6.12 -3.03 -7.67
N VAL A 64 -6.48 -3.41 -6.44
CA VAL A 64 -7.03 -4.75 -6.17
C VAL A 64 -8.46 -4.93 -6.72
N LEU A 65 -9.20 -3.84 -6.91
CA LEU A 65 -10.56 -3.84 -7.48
C LEU A 65 -10.56 -3.52 -8.97
N MET A 66 -9.55 -2.85 -9.48
CA MET A 66 -9.48 -2.36 -10.86
C MET A 66 -8.26 -2.92 -11.61
N GLY A 67 -7.05 -2.79 -11.06
CA GLY A 67 -5.80 -3.13 -11.72
C GLY A 67 -5.59 -4.63 -11.90
N LEU A 68 -5.59 -5.40 -10.81
CA LEU A 68 -5.39 -6.85 -10.87
C LEU A 68 -6.53 -7.57 -11.61
N PRO A 69 -7.82 -7.31 -11.34
CA PRO A 69 -8.89 -7.90 -12.14
C PRO A 69 -8.81 -7.52 -13.61
N GLY A 70 -8.48 -6.27 -13.93
CA GLY A 70 -8.30 -5.81 -15.29
C GLY A 70 -7.14 -6.50 -16.00
N SER A 71 -6.01 -6.66 -15.35
CA SER A 71 -4.84 -7.37 -15.88
C SER A 71 -5.16 -8.85 -16.17
N ILE A 72 -5.87 -9.53 -15.25
CA ILE A 72 -6.26 -10.94 -15.48
C ILE A 72 -7.34 -11.03 -16.55
N TYR A 73 -8.30 -10.09 -16.57
CA TYR A 73 -9.32 -10.01 -17.62
C TYR A 73 -8.68 -9.89 -19.02
N LEU A 74 -7.63 -9.10 -19.16
CA LEU A 74 -6.97 -8.83 -20.44
C LEU A 74 -5.96 -9.91 -20.83
N TYR A 75 -5.06 -10.27 -19.91
CA TYR A 75 -3.90 -11.13 -20.19
C TYR A 75 -4.05 -12.57 -19.70
N GLY A 76 -5.06 -12.88 -18.92
CA GLY A 76 -5.34 -14.22 -18.41
C GLY A 76 -4.67 -14.56 -17.08
N ILE A 77 -4.76 -15.85 -16.71
CA ILE A 77 -4.38 -16.37 -15.40
C ILE A 77 -2.87 -16.26 -15.11
N GLY A 78 -2.04 -16.08 -16.12
CA GLY A 78 -0.60 -15.83 -15.94
C GLY A 78 -0.27 -14.64 -15.05
N LYS A 79 -1.18 -13.65 -14.92
CA LYS A 79 -1.02 -12.51 -14.00
C LYS A 79 -1.31 -12.83 -12.54
N VAL A 80 -1.79 -14.03 -12.21
CA VAL A 80 -2.03 -14.48 -10.82
C VAL A 80 -0.74 -14.53 -10.00
N TRP A 81 0.43 -14.64 -10.63
CA TRP A 81 1.72 -14.65 -9.93
C TRP A 81 1.97 -13.39 -9.10
N ILE A 82 1.36 -12.25 -9.48
CA ILE A 82 1.36 -11.03 -8.66
C ILE A 82 0.66 -11.30 -7.33
N ALA A 83 -0.54 -11.89 -7.37
CA ALA A 83 -1.29 -12.23 -6.16
C ALA A 83 -0.55 -13.27 -5.31
N VAL A 84 0.06 -14.27 -5.93
CA VAL A 84 0.86 -15.30 -5.23
C VAL A 84 2.05 -14.66 -4.54
N GLY A 85 2.81 -13.81 -5.22
CA GLY A 85 3.95 -13.09 -4.65
C GLY A 85 3.54 -12.22 -3.45
N LEU A 86 2.45 -11.46 -3.58
CA LEU A 86 1.92 -10.63 -2.51
C LEU A 86 1.45 -11.44 -1.29
N VAL A 87 0.76 -12.57 -1.50
CA VAL A 87 0.36 -13.46 -0.40
C VAL A 87 1.58 -13.99 0.35
N ILE A 88 2.59 -14.49 -0.37
CA ILE A 88 3.83 -14.99 0.23
C ILE A 88 4.55 -13.86 0.98
N GLY A 89 4.70 -12.70 0.35
CA GLY A 89 5.34 -11.53 0.96
C GLY A 89 4.65 -11.07 2.24
N THR A 90 3.31 -10.98 2.22
CA THR A 90 2.50 -10.63 3.40
C THR A 90 2.69 -11.62 4.53
N ILE A 91 2.59 -12.93 4.24
CA ILE A 91 2.79 -13.97 5.26
C ILE A 91 4.19 -13.85 5.87
N CYS A 92 5.22 -13.70 5.03
CA CYS A 92 6.58 -13.51 5.50
C CYS A 92 6.73 -12.23 6.34
N ALA A 93 6.11 -11.13 5.94
CA ALA A 93 6.17 -9.87 6.69
C ALA A 93 5.46 -9.99 8.04
N TRP A 94 4.25 -10.56 8.09
CA TRP A 94 3.53 -10.76 9.35
C TRP A 94 4.24 -11.72 10.29
N VAL A 95 4.82 -12.82 9.79
CA VAL A 95 5.44 -13.86 10.62
C VAL A 95 6.84 -13.45 11.06
N PHE A 96 7.65 -12.92 10.14
CA PHE A 96 9.07 -12.68 10.42
C PHE A 96 9.37 -11.22 10.75
N VAL A 97 8.73 -10.24 10.08
CA VAL A 97 9.07 -8.82 10.28
C VAL A 97 8.29 -8.22 11.44
N ALA A 98 6.98 -8.34 11.45
CA ALA A 98 6.10 -7.60 12.35
C ALA A 98 6.45 -7.76 13.84
N PRO A 99 6.61 -8.98 14.41
CA PRO A 99 6.93 -9.15 15.83
C PRO A 99 8.29 -8.58 16.22
N ARG A 100 9.30 -8.81 15.37
CA ARG A 100 10.67 -8.36 15.64
C ARG A 100 10.80 -6.84 15.51
N LEU A 101 10.19 -6.27 14.48
CA LEU A 101 10.20 -4.84 14.26
C LEU A 101 9.50 -4.09 15.41
N ARG A 102 8.34 -4.58 15.89
CA ARG A 102 7.67 -4.01 17.06
C ARG A 102 8.58 -4.00 18.29
N ARG A 103 9.09 -5.16 18.68
CA ARG A 103 9.98 -5.31 19.84
C ARG A 103 11.21 -4.42 19.73
N TYR A 104 11.86 -4.46 18.57
CA TYR A 104 13.08 -3.70 18.35
C TYR A 104 12.83 -2.19 18.37
N SER A 105 11.75 -1.70 17.76
CA SER A 105 11.43 -0.28 17.76
C SER A 105 11.20 0.29 19.15
N ILE A 106 10.57 -0.49 20.05
CA ILE A 106 10.37 -0.11 21.46
C ILE A 106 11.74 0.05 22.16
N ARG A 107 12.63 -0.92 21.96
CA ARG A 107 13.97 -0.90 22.59
C ARG A 107 14.92 0.10 21.92
N ALA A 108 14.74 0.39 20.64
CA ALA A 108 15.48 1.39 19.91
C ALA A 108 14.89 2.79 20.12
N ASN A 109 14.93 3.25 21.37
CA ASN A 109 14.46 4.56 21.81
C ASN A 109 12.98 4.85 21.46
N ASP A 110 12.13 3.84 21.59
CA ASP A 110 10.68 3.91 21.29
C ASP A 110 10.37 4.57 19.93
N SER A 111 11.10 4.17 18.91
CA SER A 111 11.01 4.77 17.57
C SER A 111 9.61 4.67 16.98
N ILE A 112 9.05 5.78 16.52
CA ILE A 112 7.69 5.87 15.99
C ILE A 112 7.63 5.85 14.47
N THR A 113 8.75 6.13 13.80
CA THR A 113 8.88 6.07 12.33
C THR A 113 9.96 5.06 11.92
N ILE A 114 9.90 4.60 10.68
CA ILE A 114 10.93 3.71 10.12
C ILE A 114 12.29 4.40 10.00
N PRO A 115 12.41 5.67 9.53
CA PRO A 115 13.68 6.39 9.54
C PRO A 115 14.28 6.53 10.94
N GLN A 116 13.45 6.81 11.98
CA GLN A 116 13.91 6.85 13.37
C GLN A 116 14.41 5.47 13.82
N PHE A 117 13.65 4.40 13.56
CA PHE A 117 14.06 3.05 13.88
C PHE A 117 15.42 2.71 13.27
N LEU A 118 15.62 2.97 11.98
CA LEU A 118 16.89 2.70 11.30
C LEU A 118 18.04 3.49 11.91
N THR A 119 17.83 4.73 12.31
CA THR A 119 18.87 5.55 12.96
C THR A 119 19.16 5.08 14.39
N ASN A 120 18.12 4.83 15.19
CA ASN A 120 18.23 4.44 16.58
C ASN A 120 18.78 3.00 16.75
N ARG A 121 18.53 2.12 15.76
CA ARG A 121 19.14 0.78 15.65
C ARG A 121 20.68 0.83 15.74
N PHE A 122 21.28 1.87 15.17
CA PHE A 122 22.74 2.07 15.15
C PHE A 122 23.23 3.02 16.26
N GLN A 123 22.33 3.52 17.12
CA GLN A 123 22.64 4.52 18.15
C GLN A 123 23.44 5.71 17.56
N SER A 124 23.14 6.05 16.32
CA SER A 124 23.90 7.03 15.55
C SER A 124 23.51 8.46 15.91
N LYS A 125 24.51 9.30 16.18
CA LYS A 125 24.33 10.75 16.27
C LYS A 125 24.16 11.39 14.90
N ASN A 126 24.62 10.72 13.83
CA ASN A 126 24.45 11.17 12.46
C ASN A 126 23.02 10.89 11.99
N LYS A 127 22.33 11.94 11.56
CA LYS A 127 20.96 11.90 11.08
C LYS A 127 20.84 11.65 9.56
N GLY A 128 21.96 11.42 8.87
CA GLY A 128 21.98 11.26 7.40
C GLY A 128 21.05 10.16 6.91
N LEU A 129 21.07 8.97 7.54
CA LEU A 129 20.17 7.86 7.17
C LEU A 129 18.70 8.25 7.38
N GLN A 130 18.38 8.93 8.48
CA GLN A 130 17.02 9.40 8.78
C GLN A 130 16.51 10.37 7.72
N ILE A 131 17.35 11.35 7.34
CA ILE A 131 17.00 12.38 6.35
C ILE A 131 16.87 11.76 4.95
N ILE A 132 17.83 10.92 4.52
CA ILE A 132 17.76 10.22 3.23
C ILE A 132 16.47 9.39 3.14
N SER A 133 16.17 8.62 4.18
CA SER A 133 14.97 7.80 4.23
C SER A 133 13.70 8.65 4.13
N ALA A 134 13.62 9.77 4.85
CA ALA A 134 12.46 10.66 4.81
C ALA A 134 12.31 11.34 3.43
N ILE A 135 13.40 11.71 2.76
CA ILE A 135 13.35 12.25 1.39
C ILE A 135 12.80 11.19 0.42
N VAL A 136 13.30 9.95 0.47
CA VAL A 136 12.79 8.86 -0.36
C VAL A 136 11.30 8.65 -0.08
N PHE A 137 10.85 8.72 1.18
CA PHE A 137 9.43 8.60 1.52
C PHE A 137 8.58 9.67 0.83
N VAL A 138 8.97 10.94 0.94
CA VAL A 138 8.23 12.04 0.33
C VAL A 138 8.14 11.88 -1.19
N VAL A 139 9.26 11.55 -1.85
CA VAL A 139 9.31 11.38 -3.32
C VAL A 139 8.41 10.22 -3.76
N VAL A 140 8.56 9.04 -3.15
CA VAL A 140 7.83 7.85 -3.57
C VAL A 140 6.34 7.97 -3.23
N TYR A 141 5.99 8.60 -2.10
CA TYR A 141 4.58 8.83 -1.77
C TYR A 141 3.89 9.85 -2.69
N CYS A 142 4.59 10.79 -3.31
CA CYS A 142 4.01 11.62 -4.37
C CYS A 142 3.50 10.76 -5.54
N ILE A 143 4.30 9.77 -5.96
CA ILE A 143 3.94 8.86 -7.05
C ILE A 143 2.80 7.93 -6.62
N TYR A 144 2.89 7.36 -5.42
CA TYR A 144 1.88 6.42 -4.95
C TYR A 144 0.53 7.10 -4.70
N SER A 145 0.51 8.28 -4.09
CA SER A 145 -0.74 9.04 -3.88
C SER A 145 -1.41 9.44 -5.21
N ALA A 146 -0.61 9.64 -6.27
CA ALA A 146 -1.14 9.89 -7.61
C ALA A 146 -1.99 8.73 -8.13
N SER A 147 -1.63 7.47 -7.81
CA SER A 147 -2.44 6.30 -8.19
C SER A 147 -3.84 6.33 -7.55
N SER A 148 -3.94 6.73 -6.28
CA SER A 148 -5.21 6.86 -5.57
C SER A 148 -6.08 7.97 -6.13
N ILE A 149 -5.49 9.13 -6.46
CA ILE A 149 -6.19 10.25 -7.11
C ILE A 149 -6.69 9.83 -8.49
N SER A 150 -5.86 9.14 -9.27
CA SER A 150 -6.21 8.62 -10.59
C SER A 150 -7.37 7.62 -10.52
N ALA A 151 -7.35 6.72 -9.53
CA ALA A 151 -8.40 5.73 -9.33
C ALA A 151 -9.74 6.37 -8.96
N CYS A 152 -9.75 7.30 -8.00
CA CYS A 152 -10.93 8.07 -7.64
C CYS A 152 -11.46 8.88 -8.83
N GLY A 153 -10.55 9.54 -9.56
CA GLY A 153 -10.89 10.30 -10.75
C GLY A 153 -11.53 9.43 -11.83
N THR A 154 -10.99 8.24 -12.08
CA THR A 154 -11.53 7.27 -13.03
C THR A 154 -12.93 6.79 -12.64
N LEU A 155 -13.13 6.46 -11.35
CA LEU A 155 -14.44 6.03 -10.86
C LEU A 155 -15.47 7.17 -10.98
N PHE A 156 -15.16 8.37 -10.48
CA PHE A 156 -16.07 9.50 -10.57
C PHE A 156 -16.39 9.87 -12.02
N ASN A 157 -15.41 9.88 -12.92
CA ASN A 157 -15.65 10.09 -14.36
C ASN A 157 -16.62 9.04 -14.92
N THR A 158 -16.41 7.76 -14.59
CA THR A 158 -17.25 6.66 -15.06
C THR A 158 -18.67 6.70 -14.49
N VAL A 159 -18.82 7.09 -13.23
CA VAL A 159 -20.09 7.11 -12.51
C VAL A 159 -20.90 8.37 -12.83
N THR A 160 -20.24 9.53 -12.94
CA THR A 160 -20.92 10.84 -13.06
C THR A 160 -20.94 11.39 -14.47
N GLY A 161 -20.05 10.92 -15.34
CA GLY A 161 -19.82 11.49 -16.67
C GLY A 161 -19.06 12.82 -16.69
N MET A 162 -18.59 13.31 -15.51
CA MET A 162 -17.79 14.54 -15.45
C MET A 162 -16.38 14.33 -16.01
N SER A 163 -15.69 15.41 -16.37
CA SER A 163 -14.33 15.31 -16.89
C SER A 163 -13.37 14.67 -15.88
N ALA A 164 -12.40 13.87 -16.33
CA ALA A 164 -11.43 13.21 -15.45
C ALA A 164 -10.69 14.20 -14.54
N LYS A 165 -10.31 15.37 -15.05
CA LYS A 165 -9.66 16.44 -14.27
C LYS A 165 -10.55 16.96 -13.15
N THR A 166 -11.82 17.25 -13.43
CA THR A 166 -12.79 17.69 -12.40
C THR A 166 -12.98 16.60 -11.35
N ALA A 167 -13.10 15.34 -11.78
CA ALA A 167 -13.23 14.19 -10.90
C ALA A 167 -12.02 14.04 -9.96
N MET A 168 -10.80 14.19 -10.48
CA MET A 168 -9.56 14.15 -9.68
C MET A 168 -9.46 15.32 -8.70
N ILE A 169 -9.88 16.54 -9.05
CA ILE A 169 -9.91 17.70 -8.15
C ILE A 169 -10.84 17.43 -6.97
N ILE A 170 -12.04 16.95 -7.25
CA ILE A 170 -13.02 16.60 -6.21
C ILE A 170 -12.46 15.49 -5.29
N ALA A 171 -11.90 14.43 -5.88
CA ALA A 171 -11.29 13.35 -5.13
C ALA A 171 -10.16 13.85 -4.21
N THR A 172 -9.25 14.66 -4.76
CA THR A 172 -8.14 15.26 -3.99
C THR A 172 -8.66 16.12 -2.84
N ALA A 173 -9.67 16.94 -3.09
CA ALA A 173 -10.27 17.79 -2.05
C ALA A 173 -10.90 16.95 -0.93
N ILE A 174 -11.62 15.88 -1.27
CA ILE A 174 -12.22 14.97 -0.28
C ILE A 174 -11.14 14.29 0.56
N ILE A 175 -10.09 13.75 -0.08
CA ILE A 175 -8.96 13.12 0.60
C ILE A 175 -8.30 14.10 1.55
N LEU A 176 -8.03 15.32 1.11
CA LEU A 176 -7.42 16.37 1.95
C LEU A 176 -8.28 16.70 3.19
N VAL A 177 -9.56 16.94 3.02
CA VAL A 177 -10.48 17.25 4.13
C VAL A 177 -10.46 16.12 5.16
N TYR A 178 -10.52 14.91 4.71
CA TYR A 178 -10.58 13.73 5.55
C TYR A 178 -9.26 13.46 6.29
N VAL A 179 -8.12 13.54 5.61
CA VAL A 179 -6.79 13.36 6.24
C VAL A 179 -6.48 14.47 7.23
N PHE A 180 -6.96 15.70 6.96
CA PHE A 180 -6.77 16.83 7.86
C PHE A 180 -7.46 16.67 9.23
N LEU A 181 -8.61 15.99 9.25
CA LEU A 181 -9.41 15.75 10.44
C LEU A 181 -8.85 14.61 11.30
N GLY A 182 -8.22 13.60 10.69
CA GLY A 182 -7.81 12.38 11.36
C GLY A 182 -6.33 12.36 11.77
N GLY A 183 -6.04 11.73 12.92
CA GLY A 183 -4.73 11.19 13.25
C GLY A 183 -4.69 9.68 12.99
N PHE A 184 -3.64 9.00 13.45
CA PHE A 184 -3.42 7.58 13.21
C PHE A 184 -4.60 6.68 13.61
N ASN A 185 -5.24 6.97 14.75
CA ASN A 185 -6.41 6.21 15.23
C ASN A 185 -7.59 6.33 14.28
N ALA A 186 -7.89 7.54 13.79
CA ALA A 186 -8.97 7.76 12.85
C ALA A 186 -8.73 6.98 11.55
N VAL A 187 -7.51 7.09 11.00
CA VAL A 187 -7.11 6.36 9.78
C VAL A 187 -7.26 4.86 9.98
N CYS A 188 -6.73 4.28 11.05
CA CYS A 188 -6.82 2.83 11.28
C CYS A 188 -8.27 2.33 11.42
N TRP A 189 -9.16 3.09 12.05
CA TRP A 189 -10.56 2.70 12.18
C TRP A 189 -11.36 2.89 10.89
N THR A 190 -11.09 3.93 10.12
CA THR A 190 -11.69 4.05 8.78
C THR A 190 -11.21 2.94 7.87
N ASP A 191 -9.91 2.62 7.88
CA ASP A 191 -9.35 1.50 7.13
C ASP A 191 -10.02 0.16 7.48
N PHE A 192 -10.33 -0.05 8.76
CA PHE A 192 -11.05 -1.24 9.20
C PHE A 192 -12.41 -1.40 8.49
N PHE A 193 -13.25 -0.34 8.48
CA PHE A 193 -14.55 -0.38 7.81
C PHE A 193 -14.40 -0.47 6.29
N GLN A 194 -13.42 0.24 5.74
CA GLN A 194 -13.10 0.23 4.31
C GLN A 194 -12.62 -1.16 3.86
N GLY A 195 -11.75 -1.80 4.64
CA GLY A 195 -11.29 -3.18 4.39
C GLY A 195 -12.42 -4.20 4.43
N MET A 196 -13.39 -4.04 5.34
CA MET A 196 -14.59 -4.89 5.38
C MET A 196 -15.48 -4.69 4.14
N LEU A 197 -15.65 -3.44 3.68
CA LEU A 197 -16.40 -3.14 2.47
C LEU A 197 -15.73 -3.73 1.22
N MET A 198 -14.40 -3.62 1.12
CA MET A 198 -13.62 -4.23 0.03
C MET A 198 -13.79 -5.74 -0.01
N LEU A 199 -13.72 -6.40 1.16
CA LEU A 199 -13.89 -7.84 1.28
C LEU A 199 -15.31 -8.26 0.81
N ALA A 200 -16.33 -7.57 1.29
CA ALA A 200 -17.71 -7.83 0.89
C ALA A 200 -17.90 -7.64 -0.63
N ALA A 201 -17.39 -6.58 -1.20
CA ALA A 201 -17.51 -6.25 -2.60
C ALA A 201 -16.83 -7.29 -3.50
N LEU A 202 -15.59 -7.69 -3.17
CA LEU A 202 -14.84 -8.70 -3.93
C LEU A 202 -15.42 -10.10 -3.78
N MET A 203 -16.01 -10.44 -2.64
CA MET A 203 -16.64 -11.76 -2.46
C MET A 203 -18.01 -11.85 -3.16
N LEU A 204 -18.87 -10.87 -2.93
CA LEU A 204 -20.27 -10.95 -3.41
C LEU A 204 -20.33 -10.89 -4.94
N THR A 205 -19.50 -10.06 -5.59
CA THR A 205 -19.59 -9.85 -7.03
C THR A 205 -19.33 -11.11 -7.85
N PRO A 206 -18.22 -11.85 -7.70
CA PRO A 206 -17.97 -13.04 -8.51
C PRO A 206 -18.86 -14.22 -8.09
N ILE A 207 -19.22 -14.32 -6.79
CA ILE A 207 -20.13 -15.37 -6.33
C ILE A 207 -21.50 -15.22 -6.99
N LEU A 208 -22.07 -14.01 -6.99
CA LEU A 208 -23.36 -13.76 -7.65
C LEU A 208 -23.26 -13.94 -9.17
N ALA A 209 -22.15 -13.51 -9.79
CA ALA A 209 -21.93 -13.75 -11.22
C ALA A 209 -21.99 -15.23 -11.57
N LEU A 210 -21.33 -16.09 -10.77
CA LEU A 210 -21.36 -17.54 -10.95
C LEU A 210 -22.77 -18.13 -10.83
N PHE A 211 -23.58 -17.63 -9.88
CA PHE A 211 -24.99 -18.06 -9.78
C PHE A 211 -25.79 -17.66 -11.01
N VAL A 212 -25.64 -16.42 -11.49
CA VAL A 212 -26.32 -15.93 -12.70
C VAL A 212 -25.89 -16.73 -13.93
N MET A 213 -24.59 -17.03 -14.08
CA MET A 213 -24.06 -17.81 -15.20
C MET A 213 -24.54 -19.26 -15.24
N LYS A 214 -24.96 -19.83 -14.10
CA LYS A 214 -25.55 -21.17 -14.03
C LYS A 214 -27.06 -21.18 -14.36
N GLY A 215 -27.68 -20.00 -14.41
CA GLY A 215 -29.10 -19.87 -14.75
C GLY A 215 -29.38 -20.22 -16.22
N ALA A 216 -30.57 -20.79 -16.50
CA ALA A 216 -30.96 -21.21 -17.85
C ALA A 216 -31.05 -20.04 -18.85
N ASP A 217 -31.27 -18.83 -18.35
CA ASP A 217 -31.44 -17.62 -19.17
C ASP A 217 -30.09 -16.92 -19.48
N PHE A 218 -28.96 -17.43 -18.96
CA PHE A 218 -27.66 -16.82 -19.23
C PHE A 218 -27.12 -17.25 -20.59
N VAL A 219 -27.00 -16.28 -21.49
CA VAL A 219 -26.33 -16.47 -22.77
C VAL A 219 -24.90 -15.96 -22.65
N ALA A 220 -23.94 -16.88 -22.73
CA ALA A 220 -22.53 -16.52 -22.70
C ALA A 220 -22.17 -15.64 -23.90
N PRO A 221 -21.50 -14.50 -23.70
CA PRO A 221 -21.06 -13.67 -24.80
C PRO A 221 -20.05 -14.43 -25.69
N VAL A 222 -20.24 -14.33 -27.01
CA VAL A 222 -19.27 -14.86 -27.96
C VAL A 222 -18.04 -13.95 -27.94
N MET A 223 -16.90 -14.50 -27.58
CA MET A 223 -15.66 -13.72 -27.53
C MET A 223 -14.43 -14.56 -27.88
N ALA A 224 -13.46 -13.90 -28.48
CA ALA A 224 -12.13 -14.49 -28.68
C ALA A 224 -11.38 -14.48 -27.33
N VAL A 225 -10.95 -15.64 -26.88
CA VAL A 225 -10.07 -15.78 -25.72
C VAL A 225 -8.62 -15.76 -26.25
N PRO A 226 -7.75 -14.89 -25.71
CA PRO A 226 -6.35 -14.87 -26.11
C PRO A 226 -5.68 -16.25 -25.97
N GLU A 227 -4.74 -16.54 -26.84
CA GLU A 227 -3.93 -17.74 -26.73
C GLU A 227 -3.25 -17.81 -25.35
N ASN A 228 -3.22 -18.97 -24.75
CA ASN A 228 -2.68 -19.20 -23.40
C ASN A 228 -3.39 -18.46 -22.24
N TYR A 229 -4.59 -17.92 -22.45
CA TYR A 229 -5.34 -17.17 -21.41
C TYR A 229 -5.50 -17.95 -20.09
N TYR A 230 -5.75 -19.26 -20.18
CA TYR A 230 -5.90 -20.15 -19.02
C TYR A 230 -4.60 -20.86 -18.62
N ASN A 231 -3.47 -20.51 -19.25
CA ASN A 231 -2.17 -21.08 -18.92
C ASN A 231 -1.46 -20.18 -17.89
N VAL A 232 -1.08 -20.76 -16.74
CA VAL A 232 -0.29 -20.06 -15.71
C VAL A 232 1.11 -19.65 -16.19
N LEU A 233 1.61 -20.32 -17.28
CA LEU A 233 2.79 -19.93 -18.02
C LEU A 233 2.35 -19.00 -19.16
N SER A 234 2.30 -17.73 -18.93
CA SER A 234 1.78 -16.69 -19.85
C SER A 234 2.38 -16.74 -21.27
N GLY A 235 3.59 -17.21 -21.41
CA GLY A 235 4.28 -17.42 -22.69
C GLY A 235 4.01 -18.77 -23.38
N GLY A 236 3.09 -19.58 -22.86
CA GLY A 236 2.73 -20.89 -23.44
C GLY A 236 3.72 -22.03 -23.15
N GLY A 237 4.80 -21.80 -22.42
CA GLY A 237 5.81 -22.79 -22.07
C GLY A 237 6.94 -22.22 -21.22
N PHE A 238 7.96 -23.02 -20.93
CA PHE A 238 9.18 -22.58 -20.24
C PHE A 238 10.07 -21.76 -21.18
N ASN A 239 9.81 -20.47 -21.30
CA ASN A 239 10.61 -19.52 -22.06
C ASN A 239 10.89 -18.28 -21.21
N TRP A 240 11.76 -17.37 -21.69
CA TRP A 240 12.13 -16.16 -20.94
C TRP A 240 10.92 -15.31 -20.57
N LYS A 241 9.93 -15.18 -21.46
CA LYS A 241 8.73 -14.41 -21.21
C LYS A 241 7.94 -14.97 -20.01
N SER A 242 7.70 -16.28 -19.98
CA SER A 242 7.01 -16.92 -18.86
C SER A 242 7.79 -16.81 -17.56
N MET A 243 9.11 -17.00 -17.62
CA MET A 243 9.98 -16.91 -16.44
C MET A 243 10.06 -15.49 -15.91
N SER A 244 10.20 -14.49 -16.78
CA SER A 244 10.21 -13.08 -16.36
C SER A 244 8.87 -12.65 -15.75
N ASP A 245 7.74 -13.07 -16.31
CA ASP A 245 6.40 -12.79 -15.75
C ASP A 245 6.22 -13.42 -14.36
N ILE A 246 6.68 -14.68 -14.17
CA ILE A 246 6.60 -15.39 -12.89
C ILE A 246 7.51 -14.71 -11.86
N ILE A 247 8.77 -14.48 -12.20
CA ILE A 247 9.76 -13.87 -11.31
C ILE A 247 9.30 -12.45 -10.94
N SER A 248 8.83 -11.66 -11.89
CA SER A 248 8.29 -10.32 -11.66
C SER A 248 7.06 -10.35 -10.77
N GLY A 249 6.12 -11.26 -11.03
CA GLY A 249 4.94 -11.44 -10.19
C GLY A 249 5.29 -11.81 -8.74
N LEU A 250 6.19 -12.77 -8.55
CA LEU A 250 6.67 -13.14 -7.21
C LEU A 250 7.45 -12.01 -6.55
N GLY A 251 8.17 -11.21 -7.33
CA GLY A 251 8.92 -10.04 -6.88
C GLY A 251 8.08 -9.00 -6.15
N TRP A 252 6.78 -8.89 -6.46
CA TRP A 252 5.87 -8.01 -5.74
C TRP A 252 5.86 -8.26 -4.23
N GLY A 253 6.05 -9.50 -3.80
CA GLY A 253 6.13 -9.86 -2.39
C GLY A 253 7.28 -9.19 -1.63
N LEU A 254 8.36 -8.79 -2.31
CA LEU A 254 9.51 -8.13 -1.69
C LEU A 254 9.16 -6.74 -1.13
N GLY A 255 8.17 -6.07 -1.70
CA GLY A 255 7.73 -4.75 -1.26
C GLY A 255 7.25 -4.72 0.20
N TYR A 256 6.64 -5.80 0.70
CA TYR A 256 6.16 -5.86 2.10
C TYR A 256 7.23 -5.65 3.15
N PHE A 257 8.48 -5.91 2.82
CA PHE A 257 9.59 -5.71 3.75
C PHE A 257 10.02 -4.25 3.86
N GLY A 258 9.61 -3.41 2.88
CA GLY A 258 10.03 -2.01 2.79
C GLY A 258 8.92 -0.96 2.88
N MET A 259 7.62 -1.35 2.86
CA MET A 259 6.48 -0.43 2.82
C MET A 259 6.25 0.30 4.14
N PRO A 260 6.53 1.62 4.24
CA PRO A 260 6.52 2.28 5.54
C PRO A 260 5.14 2.34 6.19
N HIS A 261 4.08 2.61 5.42
CA HIS A 261 2.73 2.71 5.96
C HIS A 261 2.19 1.37 6.47
N ILE A 262 2.65 0.23 5.94
CA ILE A 262 2.36 -1.10 6.47
C ILE A 262 3.18 -1.36 7.74
N LEU A 263 4.49 -1.10 7.68
CA LEU A 263 5.40 -1.35 8.79
C LEU A 263 5.02 -0.56 10.06
N VAL A 264 4.51 0.66 9.91
CA VAL A 264 4.02 1.48 11.03
C VAL A 264 2.83 0.82 11.73
N ARG A 265 1.94 0.10 11.01
CA ARG A 265 0.86 -0.68 11.65
C ARG A 265 1.41 -1.78 12.56
N TYR A 266 2.50 -2.43 12.17
CA TYR A 266 3.16 -3.41 13.04
C TYR A 266 3.71 -2.78 14.33
N LEU A 267 4.26 -1.56 14.22
CA LEU A 267 4.73 -0.81 15.39
C LEU A 267 3.61 -0.43 16.36
N SER A 268 2.40 -0.18 15.84
CA SER A 268 1.26 0.34 16.61
C SER A 268 0.52 -0.72 17.43
N ILE A 269 0.79 -2.01 17.23
CA ILE A 269 0.09 -3.12 17.88
C ILE A 269 0.38 -3.11 19.39
N LYS A 270 -0.70 -3.25 20.19
CA LYS A 270 -0.69 -3.08 21.63
C LYS A 270 0.18 -4.11 22.36
N SER A 271 0.10 -5.38 21.99
CA SER A 271 0.74 -6.48 22.72
C SER A 271 1.12 -7.66 21.82
N GLU A 272 1.95 -8.57 22.33
CA GLU A 272 2.31 -9.81 21.64
C GLU A 272 1.08 -10.69 21.35
N HIS A 273 0.10 -10.70 22.24
CA HIS A 273 -1.15 -11.42 22.03
C HIS A 273 -1.93 -10.84 20.85
N GLU A 274 -2.06 -9.51 20.78
CA GLU A 274 -2.73 -8.83 19.67
C GLU A 274 -1.92 -8.96 18.35
N MET A 275 -0.59 -9.06 18.43
CA MET A 275 0.25 -9.35 17.27
C MET A 275 -0.11 -10.71 16.64
N ARG A 276 -0.25 -11.77 17.45
CA ARG A 276 -0.66 -13.10 16.93
C ARG A 276 -2.02 -13.09 16.29
N LYS A 277 -3.00 -12.35 16.86
CA LYS A 277 -4.30 -12.16 16.22
C LYS A 277 -4.16 -11.44 14.89
N SER A 278 -3.38 -10.35 14.85
CA SER A 278 -3.15 -9.60 13.63
C SER A 278 -2.54 -10.46 12.52
N GLN A 279 -1.60 -11.34 12.86
CA GLN A 279 -0.99 -12.26 11.90
C GLN A 279 -2.03 -13.17 11.23
N ILE A 280 -2.88 -13.82 12.04
CA ILE A 280 -3.90 -14.74 11.52
C ILE A 280 -4.91 -13.97 10.66
N ILE A 281 -5.43 -12.86 11.16
CA ILE A 281 -6.45 -12.06 10.47
C ILE A 281 -5.87 -11.45 9.19
N GLY A 282 -4.70 -10.82 9.26
CA GLY A 282 -4.06 -10.17 8.11
C GLY A 282 -3.71 -11.16 7.00
N CYS A 283 -3.10 -12.30 7.35
CA CYS A 283 -2.79 -13.33 6.35
C CYS A 283 -4.04 -13.94 5.72
N SER A 284 -5.09 -14.20 6.51
CA SER A 284 -6.34 -14.75 5.98
C SER A 284 -7.06 -13.75 5.09
N TRP A 285 -7.14 -12.49 5.53
CA TRP A 285 -7.81 -11.43 4.78
C TRP A 285 -7.14 -11.19 3.42
N ILE A 286 -5.80 -11.07 3.38
CA ILE A 286 -5.06 -10.83 2.15
C ILE A 286 -5.21 -11.98 1.15
N LEU A 287 -5.17 -13.22 1.66
CA LEU A 287 -5.36 -14.40 0.83
C LEU A 287 -6.73 -14.36 0.13
N VAL A 288 -7.79 -14.06 0.88
CA VAL A 288 -9.16 -14.02 0.34
C VAL A 288 -9.31 -12.85 -0.64
N ILE A 289 -8.84 -11.65 -0.29
CA ILE A 289 -8.95 -10.45 -1.15
C ILE A 289 -8.27 -10.68 -2.49
N LEU A 290 -7.04 -11.17 -2.50
CA LEU A 290 -6.27 -11.37 -3.73
C LEU A 290 -6.82 -12.53 -4.58
N ALA A 291 -7.24 -13.62 -3.94
CA ALA A 291 -7.89 -14.72 -4.63
C ALA A 291 -9.19 -14.27 -5.32
N MET A 292 -10.05 -13.54 -4.58
CA MET A 292 -11.33 -13.06 -5.13
C MET A 292 -11.13 -11.96 -6.18
N SER A 293 -10.12 -11.12 -6.05
CA SER A 293 -9.72 -10.16 -7.08
C SER A 293 -9.33 -10.86 -8.40
N ALA A 294 -8.53 -11.92 -8.31
CA ALA A 294 -8.19 -12.74 -9.48
C ALA A 294 -9.42 -13.41 -10.10
N VAL A 295 -10.31 -13.94 -9.27
CA VAL A 295 -11.58 -14.55 -9.70
C VAL A 295 -12.49 -13.55 -10.40
N VAL A 296 -12.56 -12.30 -9.93
CA VAL A 296 -13.30 -11.21 -10.61
C VAL A 296 -12.79 -11.01 -12.04
N GLY A 297 -11.47 -11.00 -12.26
CA GLY A 297 -10.90 -10.86 -13.60
C GLY A 297 -11.28 -12.01 -14.53
N LEU A 298 -11.14 -13.26 -14.05
CA LEU A 298 -11.45 -14.46 -14.83
C LEU A 298 -12.95 -14.60 -15.15
N ILE A 299 -13.81 -14.45 -14.13
CA ILE A 299 -15.26 -14.55 -14.31
C ILE A 299 -15.77 -13.34 -15.10
N GLY A 300 -15.21 -12.14 -14.85
CA GLY A 300 -15.60 -10.92 -15.55
C GLY A 300 -15.43 -11.06 -17.07
N ARG A 301 -14.38 -11.72 -17.54
CA ARG A 301 -14.20 -12.02 -18.97
C ARG A 301 -15.32 -12.89 -19.54
N GLN A 302 -15.69 -13.95 -18.82
CA GLN A 302 -16.75 -14.88 -19.24
C GLN A 302 -18.14 -14.27 -19.12
N PHE A 303 -18.37 -13.42 -18.11
CA PHE A 303 -19.67 -12.85 -17.80
C PHE A 303 -20.03 -11.63 -18.68
N LEU A 304 -19.03 -10.77 -18.96
CA LEU A 304 -19.25 -9.50 -19.66
C LEU A 304 -18.94 -9.59 -21.17
N GLY A 305 -18.04 -10.50 -21.58
CA GLY A 305 -17.47 -10.47 -22.93
C GLY A 305 -16.44 -9.34 -23.07
N GLU A 306 -16.42 -8.65 -24.22
CA GLU A 306 -15.54 -7.52 -24.46
C GLU A 306 -16.06 -6.24 -23.82
N ILE A 307 -15.16 -5.50 -23.16
CA ILE A 307 -15.42 -4.17 -22.58
C ILE A 307 -14.35 -3.19 -23.04
N ASP A 308 -14.71 -1.91 -23.15
CA ASP A 308 -13.83 -0.85 -23.67
C ASP A 308 -12.58 -0.61 -22.82
N LYS A 309 -12.70 -0.79 -21.49
CA LYS A 309 -11.62 -0.56 -20.52
C LYS A 309 -11.57 -1.71 -19.52
N GLU A 310 -10.49 -2.47 -19.56
CA GLU A 310 -10.28 -3.65 -18.71
C GLU A 310 -10.30 -3.34 -17.20
N ASN A 311 -9.80 -2.20 -16.80
CA ASN A 311 -9.79 -1.77 -15.39
C ASN A 311 -11.19 -1.48 -14.83
N LEU A 312 -12.23 -1.45 -15.66
CA LEU A 312 -13.62 -1.29 -15.25
C LEU A 312 -14.39 -2.60 -15.14
N VAL A 313 -13.74 -3.75 -15.27
CA VAL A 313 -14.41 -5.06 -15.22
C VAL A 313 -15.26 -5.22 -13.95
N PHE A 314 -14.73 -4.86 -12.79
CA PHE A 314 -15.47 -4.89 -11.53
C PHE A 314 -16.71 -3.97 -11.55
N VAL A 315 -16.54 -2.75 -12.06
CA VAL A 315 -17.62 -1.75 -12.16
C VAL A 315 -18.77 -2.27 -13.05
N HIS A 316 -18.43 -2.86 -14.21
CA HIS A 316 -19.41 -3.44 -15.14
C HIS A 316 -20.15 -4.64 -14.51
N MET A 317 -19.41 -5.53 -13.82
CA MET A 317 -20.03 -6.67 -13.13
C MET A 317 -21.01 -6.20 -12.04
N VAL A 318 -20.60 -5.27 -11.19
CA VAL A 318 -21.45 -4.74 -10.11
C VAL A 318 -22.73 -4.13 -10.66
N ARG A 319 -22.63 -3.26 -11.68
CA ARG A 319 -23.80 -2.60 -12.28
C ARG A 319 -24.74 -3.57 -12.99
N ARG A 320 -24.23 -4.68 -13.51
CA ARG A 320 -25.07 -5.71 -14.17
C ARG A 320 -25.73 -6.66 -13.19
N LEU A 321 -25.11 -6.89 -12.02
CA LEU A 321 -25.56 -7.90 -11.07
C LEU A 321 -26.46 -7.35 -9.96
N PHE A 322 -26.31 -6.10 -9.57
CA PHE A 322 -26.93 -5.56 -8.36
C PHE A 322 -27.90 -4.41 -8.65
N PRO A 323 -28.98 -4.28 -7.83
CA PRO A 323 -29.82 -3.09 -7.85
C PRO A 323 -29.03 -1.82 -7.54
N ALA A 324 -29.50 -0.69 -8.02
CA ALA A 324 -28.78 0.58 -8.02
C ALA A 324 -28.17 1.00 -6.67
N PHE A 325 -28.92 0.87 -5.56
CA PHE A 325 -28.39 1.22 -4.24
C PHE A 325 -27.23 0.30 -3.81
N ILE A 326 -27.40 -1.02 -3.96
CA ILE A 326 -26.36 -2.00 -3.62
C ILE A 326 -25.15 -1.83 -4.55
N SER A 327 -25.41 -1.58 -5.84
CA SER A 327 -24.35 -1.23 -6.80
C SER A 327 -23.53 -0.05 -6.28
N GLY A 328 -24.16 1.03 -5.85
CA GLY A 328 -23.48 2.20 -5.28
C GLY A 328 -22.67 1.88 -4.02
N VAL A 329 -23.19 1.04 -3.12
CA VAL A 329 -22.44 0.58 -1.93
C VAL A 329 -21.18 -0.20 -2.35
N LEU A 330 -21.30 -1.15 -3.28
CA LEU A 330 -20.16 -1.95 -3.73
C LEU A 330 -19.15 -1.14 -4.57
N LEU A 331 -19.62 -0.17 -5.36
CA LEU A 331 -18.74 0.77 -6.07
C LEU A 331 -17.99 1.69 -5.11
N SER A 332 -18.58 2.02 -3.95
CA SER A 332 -17.88 2.76 -2.89
C SER A 332 -16.68 1.99 -2.32
N ALA A 333 -16.58 0.66 -2.54
CA ALA A 333 -15.38 -0.10 -2.18
C ALA A 333 -14.14 0.35 -2.96
N ILE A 334 -14.29 0.84 -4.19
CA ILE A 334 -13.16 1.43 -4.96
C ILE A 334 -12.70 2.74 -4.32
N LEU A 335 -13.65 3.59 -3.89
CA LEU A 335 -13.33 4.82 -3.14
C LEU A 335 -12.69 4.48 -1.81
N ALA A 336 -13.24 3.49 -1.10
CA ALA A 336 -12.71 2.99 0.15
C ALA A 336 -11.25 2.55 0.02
N ALA A 337 -10.95 1.73 -0.99
CA ALA A 337 -9.62 1.25 -1.28
C ALA A 337 -8.64 2.38 -1.65
N ALA A 338 -9.06 3.33 -2.49
CA ALA A 338 -8.21 4.46 -2.85
C ALA A 338 -7.97 5.41 -1.67
N MET A 339 -8.99 5.66 -0.85
CA MET A 339 -8.90 6.60 0.29
C MET A 339 -8.10 6.02 1.45
N SER A 340 -8.30 4.75 1.83
CA SER A 340 -7.52 4.08 2.89
C SER A 340 -6.02 4.02 2.58
N THR A 341 -5.69 3.91 1.31
CA THR A 341 -4.29 3.95 0.89
C THR A 341 -3.74 5.37 0.90
N ALA A 342 -4.48 6.33 0.33
CA ALA A 342 -4.04 7.73 0.27
C ALA A 342 -3.83 8.35 1.66
N ASP A 343 -4.77 8.18 2.59
CA ASP A 343 -4.66 8.75 3.93
C ASP A 343 -3.50 8.14 4.73
N SER A 344 -3.30 6.84 4.59
CA SER A 344 -2.19 6.11 5.22
C SER A 344 -0.82 6.56 4.69
N GLN A 345 -0.71 6.78 3.39
CA GLN A 345 0.50 7.28 2.74
C GLN A 345 0.78 8.74 3.11
N LEU A 346 -0.25 9.58 3.09
CA LEU A 346 -0.15 10.99 3.46
C LEU A 346 0.20 11.15 4.94
N LEU A 347 -0.37 10.33 5.82
CA LEU A 347 -0.03 10.34 7.24
C LEU A 347 1.41 9.85 7.49
N ALA A 348 1.84 8.76 6.81
CA ALA A 348 3.20 8.24 6.94
C ALA A 348 4.25 9.25 6.42
N SER A 349 3.98 9.92 5.29
CA SER A 349 4.86 10.96 4.77
C SER A 349 4.88 12.22 5.64
N SER A 350 3.72 12.59 6.21
CA SER A 350 3.60 13.67 7.19
C SER A 350 4.44 13.41 8.44
N SER A 351 4.33 12.20 8.99
CA SER A 351 5.12 11.75 10.13
C SER A 351 6.62 11.77 9.84
N ALA A 352 7.03 11.18 8.71
CA ALA A 352 8.43 11.17 8.31
C ALA A 352 8.99 12.58 8.10
N PHE A 353 8.22 13.48 7.46
CA PHE A 353 8.68 14.85 7.30
C PHE A 353 8.79 15.59 8.63
N ALA A 354 7.76 15.54 9.45
CA ALA A 354 7.72 16.26 10.72
C ALA A 354 8.79 15.75 11.69
N SER A 355 8.85 14.43 11.90
CA SER A 355 9.71 13.81 12.89
C SER A 355 11.15 13.60 12.42
N ASP A 356 11.36 13.41 11.10
CA ASP A 356 12.65 13.01 10.57
C ASP A 356 13.38 14.10 9.80
N ILE A 357 12.68 15.17 9.37
CA ILE A 357 13.28 16.32 8.70
C ILE A 357 13.05 17.60 9.51
N TYR A 358 11.80 17.97 9.79
CA TYR A 358 11.49 19.26 10.38
C TYR A 358 12.14 19.44 11.75
N LYS A 359 11.86 18.53 12.68
CA LYS A 359 12.39 18.60 14.07
C LYS A 359 13.91 18.47 14.13
N PRO A 360 14.58 17.48 13.49
CA PRO A 360 16.03 17.33 13.64
C PRO A 360 16.87 18.31 12.83
N VAL A 361 16.33 18.89 11.74
CA VAL A 361 17.11 19.72 10.79
C VAL A 361 16.68 21.18 10.83
N ILE A 362 15.37 21.47 10.78
CA ILE A 362 14.86 22.82 10.60
C ILE A 362 14.67 23.50 11.96
N ARG A 363 14.01 22.81 12.91
CA ARG A 363 13.69 23.43 14.22
C ARG A 363 13.72 22.39 15.35
N LYS A 364 14.85 22.31 16.03
CA LYS A 364 15.10 21.31 17.10
C LYS A 364 14.15 21.43 18.30
N ASP A 365 13.68 22.64 18.59
CA ASP A 365 12.79 22.94 19.69
C ASP A 365 11.31 23.08 19.24
N ALA A 366 10.97 22.45 18.11
CA ALA A 366 9.60 22.46 17.58
C ALA A 366 8.62 21.86 18.61
N THR A 367 7.53 22.56 18.85
CA THR A 367 6.44 22.08 19.70
C THR A 367 5.60 21.02 18.96
N ASP A 368 4.87 20.18 19.69
CA ASP A 368 4.00 19.18 19.10
C ASP A 368 2.96 19.79 18.15
N HIS A 369 2.44 20.99 18.49
CA HIS A 369 1.52 21.74 17.63
C HIS A 369 2.19 22.17 16.30
N GLU A 370 3.44 22.64 16.36
CA GLU A 370 4.20 22.99 15.15
C GLU A 370 4.50 21.76 14.28
N MET A 371 4.81 20.63 14.92
CA MET A 371 5.03 19.34 14.23
C MET A 371 3.78 18.89 13.47
N GLN A 372 2.60 18.99 14.10
CA GLN A 372 1.33 18.67 13.45
C GLN A 372 1.05 19.60 12.25
N TRP A 373 1.32 20.90 12.38
CA TRP A 373 1.14 21.85 11.27
C TRP A 373 2.13 21.63 10.14
N ALA A 374 3.41 21.35 10.45
CA ALA A 374 4.41 20.99 9.47
C ALA A 374 3.97 19.74 8.67
N GLY A 375 3.45 18.74 9.38
CA GLY A 375 2.87 17.55 8.76
C GLY A 375 1.68 17.86 7.85
N ARG A 376 0.76 18.71 8.27
CA ARG A 376 -0.42 19.13 7.46
C ARG A 376 0.00 19.87 6.19
N ILE A 377 0.99 20.73 6.27
CA ILE A 377 1.50 21.45 5.09
C ILE A 377 2.10 20.47 4.08
N ILE A 378 2.89 19.51 4.53
CA ILE A 378 3.48 18.52 3.62
C ILE A 378 2.44 17.62 2.97
N VAL A 379 1.35 17.27 3.68
CA VAL A 379 0.20 16.54 3.10
C VAL A 379 -0.39 17.31 1.92
N ILE A 380 -0.62 18.63 2.07
CA ILE A 380 -1.12 19.46 0.97
C ILE A 380 -0.13 19.48 -0.20
N LEU A 381 1.14 19.69 0.07
CA LEU A 381 2.18 19.74 -0.96
C LEU A 381 2.27 18.41 -1.74
N ILE A 382 2.29 17.27 -1.04
CA ILE A 382 2.30 15.95 -1.67
C ILE A 382 1.05 15.74 -2.50
N SER A 383 -0.13 16.11 -2.00
CA SER A 383 -1.39 15.95 -2.72
C SER A 383 -1.44 16.79 -4.00
N VAL A 384 -0.89 18.00 -3.96
CA VAL A 384 -0.79 18.87 -5.14
C VAL A 384 0.16 18.26 -6.18
N VAL A 385 1.33 17.80 -5.77
CA VAL A 385 2.28 17.12 -6.67
C VAL A 385 1.65 15.85 -7.26
N ALA A 386 1.04 15.04 -6.41
CA ALA A 386 0.37 13.81 -6.82
C ALA A 386 -0.78 14.07 -7.81
N PHE A 387 -1.53 15.16 -7.63
CA PHE A 387 -2.55 15.56 -8.58
C PHE A 387 -1.97 15.86 -9.97
N PHE A 388 -0.85 16.60 -10.05
CA PHE A 388 -0.21 16.89 -11.33
C PHE A 388 0.33 15.62 -12.00
N ILE A 389 0.91 14.69 -11.23
CA ILE A 389 1.33 13.38 -11.74
C ILE A 389 0.13 12.60 -12.28
N ALA A 390 -0.96 12.51 -11.51
CA ALA A 390 -2.17 11.78 -11.91
C ALA A 390 -2.87 12.40 -13.15
N ALA A 391 -2.75 13.71 -13.33
CA ALA A 391 -3.35 14.45 -14.44
C ALA A 391 -2.55 14.36 -15.76
N ASP A 392 -1.32 13.86 -15.72
CA ASP A 392 -0.51 13.62 -16.91
C ASP A 392 -1.05 12.39 -17.67
N PRO A 393 -1.46 12.52 -18.95
CA PRO A 393 -1.91 11.39 -19.76
C PRO A 393 -0.87 10.27 -19.92
N ASN A 394 0.42 10.58 -19.75
CA ASN A 394 1.52 9.65 -19.90
C ASN A 394 1.94 8.96 -18.57
N CYS A 395 1.21 9.17 -17.49
CA CYS A 395 1.56 8.60 -16.17
C CYS A 395 1.47 7.06 -16.09
N GLY A 396 1.02 6.37 -17.16
CA GLY A 396 0.90 4.91 -17.22
C GLY A 396 -0.33 4.33 -16.50
N GLY A 397 -1.14 5.16 -15.87
CA GLY A 397 -2.36 4.74 -15.15
C GLY A 397 -2.11 4.16 -13.76
N ILE A 398 -3.18 3.64 -13.15
CA ILE A 398 -3.19 3.22 -11.74
C ILE A 398 -2.12 2.16 -11.45
N MET A 399 -2.07 1.11 -12.29
CA MET A 399 -1.17 -0.02 -12.05
C MET A 399 0.30 0.37 -12.14
N ALA A 400 0.69 1.14 -13.16
CA ALA A 400 2.07 1.58 -13.36
C ALA A 400 2.57 2.50 -12.22
N LEU A 401 1.71 3.40 -11.72
CA LEU A 401 2.04 4.27 -10.59
C LEU A 401 2.24 3.46 -9.30
N VAL A 402 1.37 2.45 -9.06
CA VAL A 402 1.53 1.55 -7.90
C VAL A 402 2.81 0.74 -8.03
N GLU A 403 3.05 0.14 -9.20
CA GLU A 403 4.23 -0.68 -9.48
C GLU A 403 5.53 0.07 -9.21
N CYS A 404 5.67 1.27 -9.78
CA CYS A 404 6.84 2.14 -9.57
C CYS A 404 7.06 2.50 -8.10
N ALA A 405 6.00 2.92 -7.38
CA ALA A 405 6.13 3.30 -5.97
C ALA A 405 6.39 2.10 -5.06
N TRP A 406 5.76 0.96 -5.34
CA TRP A 406 5.96 -0.29 -4.61
C TRP A 406 7.41 -0.78 -4.73
N ALA A 407 7.96 -0.73 -5.94
CA ALA A 407 9.34 -1.07 -6.21
C ALA A 407 10.32 -0.12 -5.52
N GLY A 408 10.10 1.18 -5.59
CA GLY A 408 10.93 2.19 -4.96
C GLY A 408 11.09 1.98 -3.45
N PHE A 409 9.98 1.72 -2.73
CA PHE A 409 10.06 1.40 -1.30
C PHE A 409 10.66 0.03 -1.03
N GLY A 410 10.22 -1.00 -1.76
CA GLY A 410 10.70 -2.36 -1.60
C GLY A 410 12.21 -2.47 -1.79
N SER A 411 12.74 -1.85 -2.82
CA SER A 411 14.16 -1.84 -3.18
C SER A 411 15.01 -1.04 -2.19
N ALA A 412 14.53 0.13 -1.75
CA ALA A 412 15.28 0.99 -0.84
C ALA A 412 15.31 0.43 0.59
N PHE A 413 14.16 0.00 1.12
CA PHE A 413 14.04 -0.29 2.55
C PHE A 413 13.97 -1.78 2.86
N GLY A 414 13.43 -2.62 1.97
CA GLY A 414 13.26 -4.05 2.20
C GLY A 414 14.54 -4.76 2.66
N PRO A 415 15.64 -4.68 1.91
CA PRO A 415 16.91 -5.28 2.29
C PRO A 415 17.43 -4.79 3.63
N VAL A 416 17.36 -3.47 3.85
CA VAL A 416 17.91 -2.84 5.06
C VAL A 416 17.09 -3.17 6.29
N ILE A 417 15.75 -3.24 6.18
CA ILE A 417 14.87 -3.68 7.26
C ILE A 417 15.15 -5.13 7.62
N LEU A 418 15.21 -6.04 6.64
CA LEU A 418 15.51 -7.45 6.89
C LEU A 418 16.88 -7.62 7.57
N LEU A 419 17.91 -6.99 7.03
CA LEU A 419 19.25 -7.05 7.65
C LEU A 419 19.27 -6.41 9.04
N SER A 420 18.53 -5.33 9.26
CA SER A 420 18.41 -4.68 10.58
C SER A 420 17.80 -5.62 11.62
N LEU A 421 16.87 -6.50 11.24
CA LEU A 421 16.18 -7.42 12.11
C LEU A 421 16.90 -8.76 12.29
N TYR A 422 17.73 -9.18 11.32
CA TYR A 422 18.26 -10.54 11.27
C TYR A 422 19.77 -10.64 11.20
N TRP A 423 20.46 -9.53 10.90
CA TRP A 423 21.91 -9.58 10.76
C TRP A 423 22.63 -8.64 11.75
N ARG A 424 23.20 -9.24 12.78
CA ARG A 424 23.90 -8.55 13.87
C ARG A 424 25.08 -7.67 13.40
N ARG A 425 25.69 -8.03 12.25
CA ARG A 425 26.89 -7.37 11.70
C ARG A 425 26.57 -6.12 10.87
N LEU A 426 25.29 -5.83 10.57
CA LEU A 426 24.89 -4.65 9.79
C LEU A 426 25.41 -3.38 10.47
N THR A 427 26.05 -2.50 9.65
CA THR A 427 26.57 -1.19 10.09
C THR A 427 25.70 -0.05 9.58
N TYR A 428 25.86 1.13 10.19
CA TYR A 428 25.20 2.35 9.73
C TYR A 428 25.53 2.67 8.27
N SER A 429 26.83 2.61 7.89
CA SER A 429 27.27 2.86 6.51
C SER A 429 26.69 1.83 5.53
N GLY A 430 26.61 0.57 5.96
CA GLY A 430 25.95 -0.47 5.16
C GLY A 430 24.47 -0.22 4.94
N ALA A 431 23.77 0.25 5.97
CA ALA A 431 22.36 0.61 5.84
C ALA A 431 22.16 1.80 4.88
N VAL A 432 22.98 2.84 4.98
CA VAL A 432 22.96 3.97 4.03
C VAL A 432 23.21 3.49 2.60
N ALA A 433 24.24 2.67 2.39
CA ALA A 433 24.55 2.12 1.08
C ALA A 433 23.39 1.27 0.51
N GLY A 434 22.78 0.44 1.36
CA GLY A 434 21.63 -0.38 0.96
C GLY A 434 20.45 0.46 0.48
N VAL A 435 20.05 1.48 1.24
CA VAL A 435 18.96 2.40 0.85
C VAL A 435 19.27 3.12 -0.45
N CYS A 436 20.47 3.73 -0.55
CA CYS A 436 20.85 4.52 -1.73
C CYS A 436 20.97 3.65 -2.99
N VAL A 437 21.69 2.53 -2.90
CA VAL A 437 21.92 1.65 -4.06
C VAL A 437 20.61 0.99 -4.48
N GLY A 438 19.81 0.50 -3.51
CA GLY A 438 18.51 -0.11 -3.81
C GLY A 438 17.60 0.86 -4.57
N PHE A 439 17.45 2.08 -4.10
CA PHE A 439 16.63 3.11 -4.73
C PHE A 439 17.16 3.55 -6.11
N VAL A 440 18.48 3.78 -6.23
CA VAL A 440 19.08 4.23 -7.50
C VAL A 440 19.00 3.12 -8.57
N VAL A 441 19.29 1.87 -8.20
CA VAL A 441 19.20 0.75 -9.15
C VAL A 441 17.77 0.54 -9.60
N ASP A 442 16.80 0.64 -8.70
CA ASP A 442 15.37 0.57 -9.02
C ASP A 442 14.99 1.62 -10.08
N ALA A 443 15.31 2.89 -9.80
CA ALA A 443 14.99 4.01 -10.70
C ALA A 443 15.67 3.87 -12.08
N VAL A 444 16.95 3.46 -12.11
CA VAL A 444 17.69 3.24 -13.35
C VAL A 444 17.11 2.05 -14.13
N TRP A 445 16.75 0.97 -13.43
CA TRP A 445 16.15 -0.20 -14.06
C TRP A 445 14.81 0.14 -14.68
N TYR A 446 13.94 0.82 -13.93
CA TYR A 446 12.65 1.31 -14.44
C TYR A 446 12.81 2.15 -15.70
N ALA A 447 13.73 3.12 -15.68
CA ALA A 447 13.90 4.07 -16.79
C ALA A 447 14.50 3.45 -18.06
N PHE A 448 15.41 2.47 -17.94
CA PHE A 448 16.24 2.02 -19.07
C PHE A 448 16.23 0.53 -19.36
N LEU A 449 15.90 -0.32 -18.40
CA LEU A 449 16.09 -1.76 -18.50
C LEU A 449 14.81 -2.58 -18.36
N SER A 450 13.77 -2.07 -17.72
CA SER A 450 12.52 -2.79 -17.48
C SER A 450 11.87 -3.26 -18.79
N SER A 451 11.75 -2.36 -19.78
CA SER A 451 11.14 -2.67 -21.07
C SER A 451 11.93 -3.70 -21.91
N SER A 452 13.26 -3.72 -21.79
CA SER A 452 14.13 -4.61 -22.55
C SER A 452 14.27 -6.01 -21.93
N THR A 453 14.23 -6.08 -20.59
CA THR A 453 14.40 -7.33 -19.84
C THR A 453 13.08 -8.04 -19.52
N GLY A 454 12.00 -7.27 -19.41
CA GLY A 454 10.70 -7.75 -18.92
C GLY A 454 10.71 -8.08 -17.43
N LEU A 455 11.76 -7.69 -16.68
CA LEU A 455 11.86 -7.90 -15.24
C LEU A 455 11.41 -6.66 -14.46
N TYR A 456 10.61 -6.89 -13.46
CA TYR A 456 10.17 -5.89 -12.52
C TYR A 456 11.35 -5.32 -11.72
N GLU A 457 11.48 -4.00 -11.71
CA GLU A 457 12.63 -3.26 -11.15
C GLU A 457 12.90 -3.53 -9.67
N ILE A 458 11.89 -3.92 -8.90
CA ILE A 458 12.05 -4.26 -7.49
C ILE A 458 13.09 -5.37 -7.28
N ILE A 459 13.19 -6.32 -8.23
CA ILE A 459 14.07 -7.48 -8.08
C ILE A 459 15.54 -7.06 -8.11
N PRO A 460 16.05 -6.41 -9.20
CA PRO A 460 17.42 -5.94 -9.23
C PRO A 460 17.67 -4.86 -8.17
N GLY A 461 16.73 -3.96 -7.90
CA GLY A 461 16.86 -2.94 -6.87
C GLY A 461 17.05 -3.56 -5.48
N PHE A 462 16.21 -4.51 -5.11
CA PHE A 462 16.28 -5.22 -3.83
C PHE A 462 17.59 -6.01 -3.68
N LEU A 463 17.97 -6.77 -4.70
CA LEU A 463 19.19 -7.59 -4.66
C LEU A 463 20.46 -6.73 -4.61
N CYS A 464 20.56 -5.68 -5.41
CA CYS A 464 21.70 -4.77 -5.39
C CYS A 464 21.77 -3.99 -4.06
N GLY A 465 20.64 -3.55 -3.51
CA GLY A 465 20.56 -2.93 -2.19
C GLY A 465 21.03 -3.88 -1.09
N LEU A 466 20.61 -5.14 -1.13
CA LEU A 466 21.06 -6.18 -0.19
C LEU A 466 22.58 -6.40 -0.27
N ILE A 467 23.09 -6.60 -1.48
CA ILE A 467 24.52 -6.84 -1.73
C ILE A 467 25.35 -5.63 -1.27
N ALA A 468 24.93 -4.42 -1.61
CA ALA A 468 25.63 -3.19 -1.19
C ALA A 468 25.65 -3.05 0.33
N ALA A 469 24.53 -3.28 1.02
CA ALA A 469 24.46 -3.23 2.47
C ALA A 469 25.40 -4.26 3.13
N VAL A 470 25.48 -5.47 2.58
CA VAL A 470 26.35 -6.54 3.09
C VAL A 470 27.82 -6.20 2.85
N ILE A 471 28.20 -5.85 1.63
CA ILE A 471 29.62 -5.55 1.29
C ILE A 471 30.12 -4.37 2.12
N VAL A 472 29.39 -3.25 2.14
CA VAL A 472 29.82 -2.05 2.89
C VAL A 472 29.87 -2.33 4.38
N SER A 473 28.95 -3.14 4.92
CA SER A 473 29.02 -3.54 6.33
C SER A 473 30.25 -4.39 6.63
N LEU A 474 30.61 -5.32 5.77
CA LEU A 474 31.81 -6.17 5.97
C LEU A 474 33.10 -5.36 5.84
N CYS A 475 33.14 -4.39 4.93
CA CYS A 475 34.31 -3.52 4.72
C CYS A 475 34.42 -2.39 5.77
N SER A 476 33.37 -2.12 6.55
CA SER A 476 33.39 -1.06 7.56
C SER A 476 33.68 -1.64 8.97
N LYS A 477 34.01 -0.74 9.92
CA LYS A 477 34.25 -1.12 11.32
C LYS A 477 33.03 -1.84 11.89
N ALA A 478 33.26 -2.92 12.64
CA ALA A 478 32.18 -3.68 13.29
C ALA A 478 31.33 -2.79 14.20
N PRO A 479 30.01 -3.09 14.34
CA PRO A 479 29.16 -2.40 15.31
C PRO A 479 29.73 -2.49 16.71
N SER A 480 29.51 -1.44 17.53
CA SER A 480 29.93 -1.43 18.92
C SER A 480 29.16 -2.49 19.73
N LYS A 481 29.71 -2.82 20.92
CA LYS A 481 29.04 -3.76 21.83
C LYS A 481 27.62 -3.28 22.19
N GLU A 482 27.44 -2.00 22.43
CA GLU A 482 26.12 -1.41 22.74
C GLU A 482 25.09 -1.68 21.65
N ILE A 483 25.48 -1.54 20.36
CA ILE A 483 24.60 -1.82 19.22
C ILE A 483 24.27 -3.29 19.11
N THR A 484 25.25 -4.17 19.36
CA THR A 484 25.03 -5.63 19.33
C THR A 484 24.21 -6.13 20.51
N ASP A 485 24.39 -5.55 21.69
CA ASP A 485 23.59 -5.87 22.88
C ASP A 485 22.12 -5.41 22.70
N LEU A 486 21.92 -4.25 22.06
CA LEU A 486 20.57 -3.79 21.69
C LEU A 486 19.91 -4.74 20.68
N PHE A 487 20.69 -5.22 19.69
CA PHE A 487 20.21 -6.22 18.73
C PHE A 487 19.80 -7.53 19.43
N ASP A 488 20.64 -8.05 20.32
CA ASP A 488 20.38 -9.32 21.01
C ASP A 488 19.11 -9.21 21.90
N ARG A 489 18.94 -8.11 22.62
CA ARG A 489 17.72 -7.84 23.42
C ARG A 489 16.45 -7.69 22.59
N ALA A 490 16.55 -7.33 21.32
CA ALA A 490 15.38 -7.18 20.43
C ALA A 490 14.63 -8.50 20.19
N PHE A 491 15.20 -9.64 20.54
CA PHE A 491 14.55 -10.96 20.45
C PHE A 491 13.70 -11.31 21.67
N GLU A 492 13.92 -10.66 22.80
CA GLU A 492 13.16 -10.93 24.02
C GLU A 492 11.74 -10.34 23.91
N PRO A 493 10.70 -10.96 24.48
CA PRO A 493 9.37 -10.38 24.56
C PRO A 493 9.37 -9.01 25.26
N THR A 494 8.42 -8.16 24.93
CA THR A 494 8.29 -6.81 25.50
C THR A 494 7.15 -6.67 26.48
N ASP A 495 6.27 -7.66 26.60
CA ASP A 495 5.07 -7.77 27.45
C ASP A 495 4.76 -9.23 27.81
#